data_7a082fa0adb455cabe7664288775851d
#
_entry.id   7a082fa0adb455cabe7664288775851d
#
_cell.length_a   1.000
_cell.length_b   1.000
_cell.length_c   1.000
_cell.angle_alpha   90.00
_cell.angle_beta   90.00
_cell.angle_gamma   90.00
#
_symmetry.space_group_name_H-M   'P 1'
#
loop_
_entity.id
_entity.type
_entity.pdbx_description
1 polymer ?
#
loop_
_entity_poly.entity_id
_entity_poly.type
_entity_poly.pdbx_seq_one_letter_code
_entity_poly.pdbx_strand_id
1 'polypeptide(L)'
;MERLGLDYDFFDAIESSSITQEDEEGFFKNVDYYNYNVNVKAVMATFKSHLELIRKAAEEEINMLIFEDDADATRPFDFDSVDFKSFDVYNIGTDKIRSIDCHSYFVSAEGAKKIMDHMYSVSVTQAFDWEMIKIPNTIHIFESDPVFIQRKDLFISHNAPNGY
;
A
#
# COMPACT_ATOMS: atom_id res chain seq x y z
N MET A 1 -5.55 -16.00 -5.00
CA MET A 1 -4.80 -15.70 -6.25
C MET A 1 -4.94 -16.84 -7.26
N GLU A 2 -4.66 -18.09 -6.93
CA GLU A 2 -4.86 -19.22 -7.87
C GLU A 2 -6.27 -19.26 -8.50
N ARG A 3 -7.32 -18.91 -7.74
CA ARG A 3 -8.70 -18.83 -8.27
C ARG A 3 -8.91 -17.73 -9.32
N LEU A 4 -8.02 -16.75 -9.38
CA LEU A 4 -8.09 -15.63 -10.33
C LEU A 4 -7.25 -15.90 -11.59
N GLY A 5 -6.49 -17.02 -11.64
CA GLY A 5 -5.62 -17.34 -12.75
C GLY A 5 -4.43 -16.38 -12.91
N LEU A 6 -4.10 -15.61 -11.86
CA LEU A 6 -2.98 -14.69 -11.85
C LEU A 6 -1.68 -15.45 -11.56
N ASP A 7 -0.65 -15.15 -12.33
CA ASP A 7 0.74 -15.49 -12.00
C ASP A 7 1.25 -14.44 -11.00
N TYR A 8 1.83 -14.89 -9.89
CA TYR A 8 2.22 -13.99 -8.79
C TYR A 8 3.45 -14.49 -8.06
N ASP A 9 4.22 -13.54 -7.56
CA ASP A 9 5.34 -13.76 -6.67
C ASP A 9 4.99 -13.36 -5.23
N PHE A 10 5.55 -14.05 -4.25
CA PHE A 10 5.50 -13.62 -2.88
C PHE A 10 6.63 -12.64 -2.58
N PHE A 11 6.32 -11.60 -1.85
CA PHE A 11 7.26 -10.68 -1.27
C PHE A 11 7.33 -10.90 0.24
N ASP A 12 8.52 -11.16 0.77
CA ASP A 12 8.74 -11.26 2.21
C ASP A 12 8.65 -9.87 2.85
N ALA A 13 7.51 -9.61 3.49
CA ALA A 13 7.25 -8.32 4.12
C ALA A 13 8.28 -8.01 5.23
N ILE A 14 8.55 -6.74 5.40
CA ILE A 14 9.46 -6.27 6.45
C ILE A 14 8.81 -6.49 7.81
N GLU A 15 9.50 -7.23 8.67
CA GLU A 15 9.06 -7.52 10.03
C GLU A 15 9.15 -6.28 10.94
N SER A 16 8.14 -6.06 11.77
CA SER A 16 8.16 -4.96 12.75
C SER A 16 9.32 -5.03 13.74
N SER A 17 9.83 -6.24 14.00
CA SER A 17 11.02 -6.50 14.82
C SER A 17 12.33 -6.00 14.20
N SER A 18 12.37 -5.82 12.89
CA SER A 18 13.53 -5.29 12.16
C SER A 18 13.60 -3.76 12.13
N ILE A 19 12.54 -3.07 12.57
CA ILE A 19 12.52 -1.61 12.64
C ILE A 19 13.43 -1.12 13.75
N THR A 20 14.43 -0.34 13.37
CA THR A 20 15.46 0.20 14.26
C THR A 20 15.01 1.52 14.89
N GLN A 21 15.71 1.96 15.93
CA GLN A 21 15.51 3.30 16.50
C GLN A 21 15.85 4.40 15.49
N GLU A 22 16.83 4.19 14.62
CA GLU A 22 17.18 5.13 13.55
C GLU A 22 16.04 5.29 12.54
N ASP A 23 15.34 4.21 12.20
CA ASP A 23 14.13 4.27 11.38
C ASP A 23 13.06 5.12 12.06
N GLU A 24 12.81 4.90 13.36
CA GLU A 24 11.80 5.65 14.13
C GLU A 24 12.14 7.15 14.22
N GLU A 25 13.40 7.48 14.43
CA GLU A 25 13.84 8.87 14.59
C GLU A 25 14.07 9.60 13.25
N GLY A 26 14.42 8.86 12.20
CA GLY A 26 14.80 9.40 10.90
C GLY A 26 13.66 9.54 9.91
N PHE A 27 12.94 8.46 9.71
CA PHE A 27 11.93 8.37 8.65
C PHE A 27 10.58 8.96 9.05
N PHE A 28 10.19 8.80 10.32
CA PHE A 28 8.89 9.22 10.83
C PHE A 28 8.99 10.40 11.81
N LYS A 29 9.78 11.42 11.46
CA LYS A 29 9.82 12.64 12.25
C LYS A 29 8.44 13.30 12.30
N ASN A 30 7.88 13.40 13.50
CA ASN A 30 6.62 14.09 13.82
C ASN A 30 5.33 13.34 13.49
N VAL A 31 5.37 12.02 13.39
CA VAL A 31 4.12 11.26 13.31
C VAL A 31 3.46 11.24 14.69
N ASP A 32 2.32 11.88 14.82
CA ASP A 32 1.52 11.89 16.05
C ASP A 32 0.70 10.59 16.18
N TYR A 33 1.38 9.43 16.07
CA TYR A 33 0.75 8.13 16.29
C TYR A 33 0.42 7.87 17.77
N TYR A 34 0.96 8.67 18.68
CA TYR A 34 0.67 8.53 20.11
C TYR A 34 -0.82 8.69 20.44
N ASN A 35 -1.57 9.42 19.61
CA ASN A 35 -3.00 9.61 19.78
C ASN A 35 -3.87 8.45 19.27
N TYR A 36 -3.31 7.50 18.49
CA TYR A 36 -4.10 6.44 17.86
C TYR A 36 -3.93 5.07 18.48
N ASN A 37 -3.11 4.92 19.53
CA ASN A 37 -2.86 3.61 20.18
C ASN A 37 -2.40 2.50 19.19
N VAL A 38 -1.76 2.84 18.09
CA VAL A 38 -1.30 1.89 17.07
C VAL A 38 0.13 1.42 17.36
N ASN A 39 0.46 0.23 16.89
CA ASN A 39 1.84 -0.27 16.91
C ASN A 39 2.64 0.45 15.81
N VAL A 40 3.37 1.49 16.20
CA VAL A 40 4.16 2.33 15.29
C VAL A 40 5.13 1.50 14.45
N LYS A 41 5.83 0.53 15.05
CA LYS A 41 6.77 -0.32 14.30
C LYS A 41 6.09 -1.18 13.25
N ALA A 42 4.88 -1.66 13.50
CA ALA A 42 4.13 -2.39 12.49
C ALA A 42 3.70 -1.47 11.34
N VAL A 43 3.22 -0.27 11.62
CA VAL A 43 2.91 0.73 10.57
C VAL A 43 4.13 1.07 9.73
N MET A 44 5.30 1.25 10.37
CA MET A 44 6.57 1.50 9.67
C MET A 44 6.99 0.32 8.81
N ALA A 45 6.86 -0.89 9.31
CA ALA A 45 7.20 -2.10 8.59
C ALA A 45 6.31 -2.29 7.35
N THR A 46 4.99 -2.09 7.50
CA THR A 46 4.05 -2.08 6.37
C THR A 46 4.43 -1.01 5.35
N PHE A 47 4.68 0.22 5.82
CA PHE A 47 5.11 1.31 4.96
C PHE A 47 6.36 0.95 4.15
N LYS A 48 7.40 0.46 4.82
CA LYS A 48 8.66 0.07 4.15
C LYS A 48 8.45 -1.08 3.18
N SER A 49 7.58 -2.03 3.49
CA SER A 49 7.26 -3.15 2.60
C SER A 49 6.63 -2.66 1.28
N HIS A 50 5.63 -1.79 1.37
CA HIS A 50 5.04 -1.17 0.18
C HIS A 50 6.06 -0.32 -0.59
N LEU A 51 6.88 0.46 0.12
CA LEU A 51 7.88 1.30 -0.53
C LEU A 51 8.92 0.48 -1.30
N GLU A 52 9.33 -0.68 -0.79
CA GLU A 52 10.25 -1.60 -1.50
C GLU A 52 9.63 -2.15 -2.79
N LEU A 53 8.34 -2.50 -2.78
CA LEU A 53 7.62 -2.94 -3.97
C LEU A 53 7.50 -1.80 -5.00
N ILE A 54 7.17 -0.58 -4.55
CA ILE A 54 7.13 0.60 -5.40
C ILE A 54 8.51 0.93 -5.98
N ARG A 55 9.57 0.83 -5.16
CA ARG A 55 10.94 1.02 -5.62
C ARG A 55 11.29 0.04 -6.73
N LYS A 56 10.97 -1.25 -6.53
CA LYS A 56 11.16 -2.28 -7.56
C LYS A 56 10.42 -1.93 -8.85
N ALA A 57 9.15 -1.52 -8.76
CA ALA A 57 8.36 -1.13 -9.92
C ALA A 57 9.01 0.05 -10.68
N ALA A 58 9.53 1.04 -9.95
CA ALA A 58 10.19 2.21 -10.54
C ALA A 58 11.54 1.87 -11.19
N GLU A 59 12.39 1.08 -10.52
CA GLU A 59 13.73 0.71 -10.99
C GLU A 59 13.70 -0.24 -12.18
N GLU A 60 12.78 -1.21 -12.17
CA GLU A 60 12.61 -2.19 -13.24
C GLU A 60 11.70 -1.69 -14.37
N GLU A 61 11.10 -0.51 -14.21
CA GLU A 61 10.15 0.11 -15.16
C GLU A 61 8.95 -0.80 -15.49
N ILE A 62 8.43 -1.50 -14.46
CA ILE A 62 7.29 -2.41 -14.60
C ILE A 62 6.03 -1.85 -13.93
N ASN A 63 4.88 -2.17 -14.53
CA ASN A 63 3.61 -2.00 -13.85
C ASN A 63 3.41 -3.15 -12.87
N MET A 64 2.85 -2.86 -11.71
CA MET A 64 2.72 -3.86 -10.65
C MET A 64 1.29 -3.88 -10.08
N LEU A 65 0.79 -5.05 -9.78
CA LEU A 65 -0.40 -5.26 -8.97
C LEU A 65 0.06 -5.80 -7.60
N ILE A 66 -0.29 -5.08 -6.56
CA ILE A 66 0.14 -5.37 -5.20
C ILE A 66 -1.07 -5.80 -4.37
N PHE A 67 -0.89 -6.88 -3.60
CA PHE A 67 -1.87 -7.38 -2.66
C PHE A 67 -1.23 -7.58 -1.29
N GLU A 68 -1.98 -7.24 -0.24
CA GLU A 68 -1.69 -7.76 1.11
C GLU A 68 -2.21 -9.20 1.24
N ASP A 69 -1.68 -9.96 2.17
CA ASP A 69 -1.98 -11.39 2.35
C ASP A 69 -3.40 -11.65 2.86
N ASP A 70 -4.07 -10.64 3.41
CA ASP A 70 -5.45 -10.65 3.87
C ASP A 70 -6.46 -10.10 2.85
N ALA A 71 -6.03 -9.78 1.64
CA ALA A 71 -6.91 -9.35 0.56
C ALA A 71 -7.73 -10.52 -0.01
N ASP A 72 -9.05 -10.44 0.02
CA ASP A 72 -9.97 -11.45 -0.49
C ASP A 72 -10.87 -10.90 -1.59
N ALA A 73 -10.96 -11.64 -2.70
CA ALA A 73 -11.75 -11.21 -3.86
C ALA A 73 -13.26 -11.31 -3.58
N THR A 74 -13.98 -10.25 -3.83
CA THR A 74 -15.45 -10.16 -3.68
C THR A 74 -16.19 -10.44 -4.96
N ARG A 75 -15.56 -10.17 -6.12
CA ARG A 75 -16.15 -10.33 -7.43
C ARG A 75 -15.09 -10.58 -8.51
N PRO A 76 -15.49 -11.08 -9.69
CA PRO A 76 -14.59 -11.13 -10.85
C PRO A 76 -14.11 -9.75 -11.27
N PHE A 77 -12.87 -9.67 -11.75
CA PHE A 77 -12.28 -8.47 -12.31
C PHE A 77 -11.48 -8.84 -13.56
N ASP A 78 -11.60 -8.03 -14.59
CA ASP A 78 -10.85 -8.21 -15.85
C ASP A 78 -9.52 -7.48 -15.76
N PHE A 79 -8.48 -8.19 -15.30
CA PHE A 79 -7.14 -7.65 -15.13
C PHE A 79 -6.48 -7.26 -16.46
N ASP A 80 -6.87 -7.90 -17.57
CA ASP A 80 -6.34 -7.64 -18.90
C ASP A 80 -6.86 -6.32 -19.50
N SER A 81 -7.98 -5.82 -18.97
CA SER A 81 -8.57 -4.54 -19.40
C SER A 81 -7.92 -3.31 -18.78
N VAL A 82 -6.99 -3.48 -17.83
CA VAL A 82 -6.39 -2.37 -17.08
C VAL A 82 -5.45 -1.54 -17.96
N ASP A 83 -5.81 -0.27 -18.21
CA ASP A 83 -4.98 0.67 -18.95
C ASP A 83 -4.02 1.44 -18.03
N PHE A 84 -2.82 0.93 -17.86
CA PHE A 84 -1.77 1.55 -17.04
C PHE A 84 -1.31 2.93 -17.49
N LYS A 85 -1.77 3.44 -18.64
CA LYS A 85 -1.48 4.81 -19.09
C LYS A 85 -2.48 5.83 -18.58
N SER A 86 -3.61 5.37 -18.05
CA SER A 86 -4.69 6.24 -17.58
C SER A 86 -4.55 6.67 -16.11
N PHE A 87 -3.62 6.07 -15.36
CA PHE A 87 -3.44 6.35 -13.93
C PHE A 87 -1.98 6.15 -13.47
N ASP A 88 -1.68 6.70 -12.31
CA ASP A 88 -0.46 6.39 -11.56
C ASP A 88 -0.73 5.28 -10.53
N VAL A 89 -1.87 5.38 -9.82
CA VAL A 89 -2.34 4.37 -8.86
C VAL A 89 -3.81 4.08 -9.10
N TYR A 90 -4.17 2.81 -9.21
CA TYR A 90 -5.56 2.36 -9.30
C TYR A 90 -5.89 1.44 -8.12
N ASN A 91 -6.61 1.96 -7.16
CA ASN A 91 -7.01 1.22 -5.98
C ASN A 91 -8.29 0.41 -6.27
N ILE A 92 -8.22 -0.90 -6.07
CA ILE A 92 -9.31 -1.86 -6.29
C ILE A 92 -9.81 -2.50 -4.98
N GLY A 93 -9.25 -2.09 -3.85
CA GLY A 93 -9.52 -2.63 -2.53
C GLY A 93 -10.43 -1.79 -1.64
N THR A 94 -10.88 -0.61 -2.10
CA THR A 94 -11.72 0.26 -1.27
C THR A 94 -12.85 0.90 -2.06
N ASP A 95 -14.02 1.00 -1.46
CA ASP A 95 -15.18 1.76 -1.92
C ASP A 95 -15.18 3.21 -1.43
N LYS A 96 -14.22 3.59 -0.58
CA LYS A 96 -14.24 4.86 0.14
C LYS A 96 -13.28 5.86 -0.50
N ILE A 97 -13.83 6.88 -1.12
CA ILE A 97 -13.10 8.04 -1.70
C ILE A 97 -12.13 8.71 -0.70
N ARG A 98 -12.19 8.38 0.58
CA ARG A 98 -11.41 9.02 1.66
C ARG A 98 -10.50 8.09 2.47
N SER A 99 -10.52 6.80 2.22
CA SER A 99 -9.56 5.86 2.81
C SER A 99 -8.98 5.02 1.69
N ILE A 100 -7.72 5.22 1.41
CA ILE A 100 -6.97 4.34 0.54
C ILE A 100 -6.51 3.20 1.43
N ASP A 101 -7.30 2.14 1.49
CA ASP A 101 -6.80 0.91 2.08
C ASP A 101 -5.88 0.27 1.03
N CYS A 102 -4.58 0.23 1.29
CA CYS A 102 -3.57 -0.27 0.33
C CYS A 102 -3.49 -1.80 0.26
N HIS A 103 -4.53 -2.54 0.67
CA HIS A 103 -4.50 -4.00 0.63
C HIS A 103 -4.60 -4.59 -0.79
N SER A 104 -5.03 -3.80 -1.79
CA SER A 104 -4.98 -4.22 -3.20
C SER A 104 -5.03 -3.02 -4.15
N TYR A 105 -3.99 -2.84 -4.95
CA TYR A 105 -3.90 -1.75 -5.90
C TYR A 105 -2.93 -2.03 -7.05
N PHE A 106 -3.18 -1.40 -8.18
CA PHE A 106 -2.21 -1.30 -9.26
C PHE A 106 -1.38 -0.04 -9.11
N VAL A 107 -0.11 -0.12 -9.49
CA VAL A 107 0.76 1.02 -9.70
C VAL A 107 1.38 0.93 -11.08
N SER A 108 1.32 2.03 -11.84
CA SER A 108 2.05 2.12 -13.10
C SER A 108 3.54 2.39 -12.85
N ALA A 109 4.41 2.00 -13.78
CA ALA A 109 5.85 2.30 -13.68
C ALA A 109 6.11 3.80 -13.51
N GLU A 110 5.34 4.64 -14.19
CA GLU A 110 5.44 6.09 -14.08
C GLU A 110 4.93 6.58 -12.71
N GLY A 111 3.82 6.01 -12.23
CA GLY A 111 3.31 6.29 -10.89
C GLY A 111 4.30 5.91 -9.81
N ALA A 112 4.95 4.76 -9.95
CA ALA A 112 5.98 4.32 -9.02
C ALA A 112 7.16 5.31 -8.94
N LYS A 113 7.64 5.84 -10.07
CA LYS A 113 8.68 6.89 -10.09
C LYS A 113 8.24 8.15 -9.34
N LYS A 114 7.01 8.63 -9.59
CA LYS A 114 6.47 9.81 -8.90
C LYS A 114 6.36 9.60 -7.39
N ILE A 115 5.92 8.41 -6.96
CA ILE A 115 5.83 8.04 -5.54
C ILE A 115 7.22 8.07 -4.92
N MET A 116 8.21 7.44 -5.54
CA MET A 116 9.59 7.41 -5.03
C MET A 116 10.18 8.82 -4.93
N ASP A 117 10.05 9.63 -5.96
CA ASP A 117 10.54 11.02 -5.97
C ASP A 117 9.94 11.84 -4.82
N HIS A 118 8.64 11.67 -4.57
CA HIS A 118 7.97 12.33 -3.46
C HIS A 118 8.48 11.84 -2.11
N MET A 119 8.51 10.52 -1.89
CA MET A 119 8.88 9.92 -0.61
C MET A 119 10.33 10.25 -0.21
N TYR A 120 11.23 10.42 -1.16
CA TYR A 120 12.61 10.88 -0.88
C TYR A 120 12.70 12.39 -0.63
N SER A 121 11.73 13.17 -1.05
CA SER A 121 11.75 14.64 -0.92
C SER A 121 11.09 15.17 0.35
N VAL A 122 10.30 14.34 1.05
CA VAL A 122 9.51 14.76 2.22
C VAL A 122 9.80 13.88 3.43
N SER A 123 9.54 14.40 4.62
CA SER A 123 9.46 13.58 5.82
C SER A 123 8.10 12.89 5.86
N VAL A 124 8.09 11.58 5.94
CA VAL A 124 6.86 10.79 6.08
C VAL A 124 6.21 11.08 7.43
N THR A 125 4.95 11.40 7.41
CA THR A 125 4.20 11.81 8.61
C THR A 125 3.02 10.91 8.95
N GLN A 126 2.66 9.98 8.06
CA GLN A 126 1.47 9.12 8.20
C GLN A 126 1.73 7.72 7.65
N ALA A 127 0.74 6.83 7.74
CA ALA A 127 0.77 5.52 7.10
C ALA A 127 0.87 5.64 5.57
N PHE A 128 1.31 4.59 4.90
CA PHE A 128 1.62 4.58 3.47
C PHE A 128 0.42 5.02 2.60
N ASP A 129 -0.75 4.53 2.90
CA ASP A 129 -2.00 4.87 2.23
C ASP A 129 -2.31 6.38 2.30
N TRP A 130 -2.15 6.99 3.47
CA TRP A 130 -2.35 8.42 3.67
C TRP A 130 -1.28 9.29 3.00
N GLU A 131 -0.04 8.82 2.93
CA GLU A 131 1.01 9.54 2.21
C GLU A 131 0.81 9.48 0.70
N MET A 132 0.37 8.35 0.17
CA MET A 132 0.14 8.20 -1.27
C MET A 132 -0.85 9.23 -1.83
N ILE A 133 -1.96 9.53 -1.12
CA ILE A 133 -2.95 10.52 -1.61
C ILE A 133 -2.45 11.96 -1.62
N LYS A 134 -1.38 12.25 -0.90
CA LYS A 134 -0.82 13.60 -0.81
C LYS A 134 0.17 13.90 -1.93
N ILE A 135 0.55 12.92 -2.74
CA ILE A 135 1.55 13.08 -3.78
C ILE A 135 1.02 14.01 -4.88
N PRO A 136 1.67 15.16 -5.12
CA PRO A 136 1.19 16.12 -6.10
C PRO A 136 1.24 15.55 -7.53
N ASN A 137 0.27 15.93 -8.34
CA ASN A 137 0.20 15.56 -9.76
C ASN A 137 0.13 14.04 -10.02
N THR A 138 -0.31 13.26 -9.03
CA THR A 138 -0.52 11.82 -9.16
C THR A 138 -1.97 11.56 -9.52
N ILE A 139 -2.20 10.73 -10.55
CA ILE A 139 -3.54 10.32 -10.97
C ILE A 139 -3.94 9.09 -10.19
N HIS A 140 -4.86 9.28 -9.25
CA HIS A 140 -5.48 8.20 -8.48
C HIS A 140 -6.84 7.85 -9.04
N ILE A 141 -7.06 6.57 -9.31
CA ILE A 141 -8.37 6.00 -9.64
C ILE A 141 -8.80 5.08 -8.49
N PHE A 142 -10.07 5.12 -8.15
CA PHE A 142 -10.68 4.25 -7.17
C PHE A 142 -11.81 3.47 -7.83
N GLU A 143 -11.83 2.16 -7.59
CA GLU A 143 -12.95 1.34 -8.02
C GLU A 143 -14.20 1.71 -7.22
N SER A 144 -15.32 1.92 -7.91
CA SER A 144 -16.57 2.30 -7.27
C SER A 144 -17.22 1.16 -6.47
N ASP A 145 -16.86 -0.06 -6.83
CA ASP A 145 -17.31 -1.31 -6.19
C ASP A 145 -16.08 -2.17 -5.94
N PRO A 146 -15.63 -2.34 -4.69
CA PRO A 146 -14.33 -2.94 -4.39
C PRO A 146 -14.26 -4.37 -4.93
N VAL A 147 -13.17 -4.67 -5.62
CA VAL A 147 -12.86 -6.01 -6.13
C VAL A 147 -12.33 -6.89 -5.02
N PHE A 148 -11.63 -6.28 -4.07
CA PHE A 148 -11.05 -6.94 -2.91
C PHE A 148 -11.48 -6.26 -1.62
N ILE A 149 -11.55 -7.04 -0.56
CA ILE A 149 -11.77 -6.56 0.80
C ILE A 149 -10.70 -7.13 1.72
N GLN A 150 -10.41 -6.42 2.79
CA GLN A 150 -9.54 -6.92 3.84
C GLN A 150 -10.29 -7.89 4.75
N ARG A 151 -9.77 -9.11 4.92
CA ARG A 151 -10.33 -10.18 5.74
C ARG A 151 -9.98 -9.99 7.22
N LYS A 152 -10.58 -9.01 7.86
CA LYS A 152 -10.35 -8.71 9.29
C LYS A 152 -10.78 -9.84 10.24
N ASP A 153 -11.61 -10.76 9.78
CA ASP A 153 -12.07 -11.93 10.52
C ASP A 153 -11.05 -13.06 10.61
N LEU A 154 -10.06 -13.09 9.72
CA LEU A 154 -9.02 -14.12 9.67
C LEU A 154 -7.71 -13.69 10.34
N PHE A 155 -7.47 -12.40 10.41
CA PHE A 155 -6.20 -11.86 10.88
C PHE A 155 -6.42 -10.80 11.95
N ILE A 156 -5.71 -10.94 13.06
CA ILE A 156 -5.60 -9.86 14.03
C ILE A 156 -4.61 -8.87 13.41
N SER A 157 -5.10 -7.69 13.06
CA SER A 157 -4.22 -6.64 12.57
C SER A 157 -3.13 -6.34 13.61
N HIS A 158 -1.88 -6.60 13.26
CA HIS A 158 -0.73 -6.29 14.11
C HIS A 158 -0.57 -4.77 14.34
N ASN A 159 -1.28 -3.96 13.56
CA ASN A 159 -1.30 -2.50 13.71
C ASN A 159 -2.29 -2.01 14.78
N ALA A 160 -3.21 -2.85 15.25
CA ALA A 160 -4.19 -2.49 16.29
C ALA A 160 -3.84 -3.16 17.63
N PRO A 161 -3.67 -2.41 18.71
CA PRO A 161 -3.28 -2.96 20.02
C PRO A 161 -4.35 -3.87 20.64
N ASN A 162 -5.59 -3.85 20.18
CA ASN A 162 -6.72 -4.58 20.75
C ASN A 162 -7.64 -5.28 19.76
N GLY A 163 -7.17 -5.58 18.55
CA GLY A 163 -7.97 -6.24 17.51
C GLY A 163 -9.39 -5.62 17.38
N TYR A 164 -9.73 -5.13 16.24
CA TYR A 164 -11.12 -4.79 15.97
C TYR A 164 -11.92 -6.06 15.68
#